data_8aa6b4c6f38ab78002f65fd2bcb2ee86
#
_entry.id   8aa6b4c6f38ab78002f65fd2bcb2ee86
#
_cell.length_a   1.000
_cell.length_b   1.000
_cell.length_c   1.000
_cell.angle_alpha   90.00
_cell.angle_beta   90.00
_cell.angle_gamma   90.00
#
_symmetry.space_group_name_H-M   'P 1'
#
loop_
_entity.id
_entity.type
_entity.pdbx_description
1 polymer ?
#
loop_
_entity_poly.entity_id
_entity_poly.type
_entity_poly.pdbx_seq_one_letter_code
_entity_poly.pdbx_strand_id
1 'polypeptide(L)'
;MKVIGDSLPRRFKAKASGSITAGKPVIVEADGDVAQVATSAAAVGTPAVFENSELADPFVVYDSNAQKVVIAYRDRGNSDYGTAIVGTVSDTSISFGSSAVFESATSTYMYAAYDANAQKVVIVYSDGGNSQYGTAVVGTVSGTSISFGTAVVFESAFIDFPSVAYDSNAQKVVIAFRDVGNSNYGTAIVGTVSGTSISFGSAAVFESANTNDVEAVYDASAQKVVILYRDNGNSDYGTGIVGTVSGTSISFGSAAVFESAKSEYMSAVYDSNAQKIVVAYRDGGNSNYGTAVVGTVSGTSITFGSATVFESADIPFLSAVYDSKNQKVFIAYEDTGNSSYGTFVSGTVSGNSISFESPAVFDSTDSDKIAAAYDANAERVVIAYRDGGNSEYGTAVVVRPASTNLTSENFIGIAEYAASDTETATVLIKGGVSTTQSSLTAGQTYF
;
A
#
# COMPACT_ATOMS: atom_id res chain seq x y z
N MET A 1 14.33 18.12 52.38
CA MET A 1 13.49 17.50 51.33
C MET A 1 14.16 16.15 51.02
N LYS A 2 13.55 15.03 51.39
CA LYS A 2 14.11 13.71 51.20
C LYS A 2 13.62 13.21 49.83
N VAL A 3 14.49 13.23 48.81
CA VAL A 3 14.15 12.62 47.52
C VAL A 3 14.20 11.11 47.68
N ILE A 4 13.02 10.50 47.81
CA ILE A 4 12.87 9.05 47.77
C ILE A 4 12.75 8.63 46.32
N GLY A 5 13.85 8.36 45.69
CA GLY A 5 13.96 7.74 44.39
C GLY A 5 15.32 7.10 44.24
N ASP A 6 15.37 5.99 43.56
CA ASP A 6 16.62 5.25 43.28
C ASP A 6 17.61 6.23 42.63
N SER A 7 18.57 6.73 43.42
CA SER A 7 19.43 7.88 43.06
C SER A 7 20.68 7.47 42.29
N LEU A 8 20.83 6.21 41.95
CA LEU A 8 21.95 5.73 41.15
C LEU A 8 21.52 5.56 39.69
N PRO A 9 22.27 6.10 38.74
CA PRO A 9 22.05 5.84 37.33
C PRO A 9 22.13 4.33 37.09
N ARG A 10 21.06 3.77 36.51
CA ARG A 10 21.12 2.37 36.11
C ARG A 10 21.93 2.28 34.81
N ARG A 11 22.95 1.45 34.90
CA ARG A 11 23.84 1.14 33.79
C ARG A 11 23.60 -0.29 33.34
N PHE A 12 23.49 -0.47 32.07
CA PHE A 12 23.52 -1.76 31.42
C PHE A 12 24.82 -1.93 30.65
N LYS A 13 25.40 -3.11 30.67
CA LYS A 13 26.64 -3.42 29.94
C LYS A 13 26.38 -4.61 29.05
N ALA A 14 26.67 -4.47 27.77
CA ALA A 14 26.65 -5.55 26.80
C ALA A 14 27.75 -5.34 25.76
N LYS A 15 27.99 -6.34 24.96
CA LYS A 15 28.92 -6.27 23.85
C LYS A 15 28.34 -5.34 22.78
N ALA A 16 29.18 -4.50 22.19
CA ALA A 16 28.77 -3.65 21.09
C ALA A 16 28.74 -4.45 19.78
N SER A 17 27.64 -4.33 19.07
CA SER A 17 27.44 -4.75 17.67
C SER A 17 27.65 -3.53 16.80
N GLY A 18 28.82 -3.40 16.21
CA GLY A 18 29.27 -2.22 15.51
C GLY A 18 29.76 -1.09 16.42
N SER A 19 30.22 0.00 15.82
CA SER A 19 30.72 1.16 16.55
C SER A 19 29.59 1.98 17.18
N ILE A 20 29.74 2.34 18.45
CA ILE A 20 28.79 3.15 19.21
C ILE A 20 29.46 4.47 19.61
N THR A 21 28.76 5.58 19.34
CA THR A 21 29.22 6.93 19.72
C THR A 21 28.64 7.33 21.07
N ALA A 22 29.43 7.94 21.95
CA ALA A 22 28.94 8.46 23.22
C ALA A 22 27.76 9.44 23.02
N GLY A 23 26.77 9.35 23.89
CA GLY A 23 25.57 10.20 23.84
C GLY A 23 24.52 9.84 22.79
N LYS A 24 24.75 8.80 22.01
CA LYS A 24 23.75 8.32 21.02
C LYS A 24 22.78 7.32 21.63
N PRO A 25 21.53 7.29 21.16
CA PRO A 25 20.55 6.28 21.57
C PRO A 25 21.02 4.88 21.13
N VAL A 26 20.71 3.89 21.96
CA VAL A 26 21.16 2.51 21.79
C VAL A 26 19.97 1.55 21.92
N ILE A 27 19.98 0.54 21.09
CA ILE A 27 19.04 -0.59 21.11
C ILE A 27 19.71 -1.85 21.62
N VAL A 28 18.90 -2.82 22.05
CA VAL A 28 19.33 -4.20 22.29
C VAL A 28 18.95 -5.05 21.07
N GLU A 29 19.84 -5.89 20.62
CA GLU A 29 19.60 -6.85 19.55
C GLU A 29 19.13 -8.21 20.11
N ALA A 30 18.63 -9.08 19.24
CA ALA A 30 18.06 -10.36 19.65
C ALA A 30 19.03 -11.31 20.35
N ASP A 31 20.34 -11.17 20.10
CA ASP A 31 21.41 -11.92 20.74
C ASP A 31 21.87 -11.33 22.09
N GLY A 32 21.31 -10.18 22.49
CA GLY A 32 21.64 -9.45 23.71
C GLY A 32 22.79 -8.45 23.55
N ASP A 33 23.42 -8.35 22.41
CA ASP A 33 24.37 -7.30 22.07
C ASP A 33 23.67 -5.95 21.92
N VAL A 34 24.40 -4.85 21.90
CA VAL A 34 23.83 -3.51 21.77
C VAL A 34 24.40 -2.79 20.57
N ALA A 35 23.51 -2.12 19.82
CA ALA A 35 23.86 -1.32 18.66
C ALA A 35 23.41 0.14 18.83
N GLN A 36 24.09 1.05 18.16
CA GLN A 36 23.61 2.42 18.04
C GLN A 36 22.36 2.47 17.20
N VAL A 37 21.37 3.31 17.58
CA VAL A 37 20.25 3.62 16.69
C VAL A 37 20.79 4.19 15.39
N ALA A 38 20.48 3.54 14.31
CA ALA A 38 20.88 3.90 12.96
C ALA A 38 19.64 4.08 12.07
N THR A 39 19.70 5.05 11.19
CA THR A 39 18.70 5.25 10.14
C THR A 39 19.34 5.08 8.77
N SER A 40 18.65 4.42 7.88
CA SER A 40 19.02 4.35 6.47
C SER A 40 18.06 5.22 5.67
N ALA A 41 18.59 6.12 4.86
CA ALA A 41 17.76 6.89 3.91
C ALA A 41 17.09 5.96 2.91
N ALA A 42 15.98 6.40 2.35
CA ALA A 42 15.38 5.72 1.21
C ALA A 42 16.38 5.63 0.05
N ALA A 43 16.34 4.54 -0.68
CA ALA A 43 17.15 4.35 -1.88
C ALA A 43 16.26 3.92 -3.04
N VAL A 44 16.41 4.61 -4.15
CA VAL A 44 15.72 4.32 -5.41
C VAL A 44 16.67 3.55 -6.32
N GLY A 45 16.20 2.44 -6.85
CA GLY A 45 16.96 1.62 -7.78
C GLY A 45 16.99 2.19 -9.20
N THR A 46 17.62 1.47 -10.10
CA THR A 46 17.60 1.83 -11.51
C THR A 46 16.28 1.40 -12.14
N PRO A 47 15.56 2.29 -12.84
CA PRO A 47 14.36 1.93 -13.57
C PRO A 47 14.62 0.81 -14.60
N ALA A 48 13.67 -0.11 -14.73
CA ALA A 48 13.71 -1.24 -15.64
C ALA A 48 12.43 -1.26 -16.51
N VAL A 49 12.60 -1.22 -17.82
CA VAL A 49 11.48 -1.31 -18.77
C VAL A 49 10.96 -2.73 -18.80
N PHE A 50 9.64 -2.92 -18.60
CA PHE A 50 8.96 -4.20 -18.74
C PHE A 50 8.07 -4.26 -19.99
N GLU A 51 7.68 -3.10 -20.51
CA GLU A 51 6.90 -2.96 -21.75
C GLU A 51 7.47 -1.83 -22.59
N ASN A 52 7.80 -2.11 -23.85
CA ASN A 52 8.46 -1.17 -24.77
C ASN A 52 7.47 -0.49 -25.72
N SER A 53 6.22 -0.41 -25.29
CA SER A 53 5.17 0.39 -25.92
C SER A 53 4.51 1.29 -24.88
N GLU A 54 3.59 2.15 -25.30
CA GLU A 54 2.83 2.99 -24.37
C GLU A 54 2.07 2.14 -23.35
N LEU A 55 2.32 2.37 -22.07
CA LEU A 55 1.67 1.69 -20.97
C LEU A 55 0.28 2.30 -20.67
N ALA A 56 -0.70 1.46 -20.41
CA ALA A 56 -1.98 1.89 -19.87
C ALA A 56 -2.48 0.96 -18.75
N ASP A 57 -3.20 1.55 -17.81
CA ASP A 57 -3.92 0.89 -16.72
C ASP A 57 -3.09 -0.19 -15.97
N PRO A 58 -1.85 0.09 -15.53
CA PRO A 58 -1.07 -0.87 -14.78
C PRO A 58 -1.66 -1.12 -13.40
N PHE A 59 -1.52 -2.35 -12.92
CA PHE A 59 -1.74 -2.73 -11.54
C PHE A 59 -0.65 -3.69 -11.07
N VAL A 60 -0.18 -3.56 -9.84
CA VAL A 60 0.89 -4.39 -9.30
C VAL A 60 0.37 -5.16 -8.08
N VAL A 61 0.64 -6.47 -8.04
CA VAL A 61 0.30 -7.32 -6.90
C VAL A 61 1.48 -8.21 -6.53
N TYR A 62 1.64 -8.48 -5.23
CA TYR A 62 2.68 -9.38 -4.71
C TYR A 62 2.11 -10.78 -4.46
N ASP A 63 2.69 -11.80 -5.13
CA ASP A 63 2.45 -13.21 -4.86
C ASP A 63 3.42 -13.70 -3.78
N SER A 64 2.92 -13.84 -2.55
CA SER A 64 3.74 -14.24 -1.40
C SER A 64 4.21 -15.70 -1.45
N ASN A 65 3.53 -16.59 -2.19
CA ASN A 65 3.94 -17.97 -2.36
C ASN A 65 5.10 -18.09 -3.35
N ALA A 66 5.00 -17.42 -4.49
CA ALA A 66 6.06 -17.38 -5.49
C ALA A 66 7.20 -16.40 -5.13
N GLN A 67 6.96 -15.49 -4.17
CA GLN A 67 7.86 -14.38 -3.82
C GLN A 67 8.20 -13.54 -5.05
N LYS A 68 7.17 -13.14 -5.79
CA LYS A 68 7.25 -12.38 -7.03
C LYS A 68 6.22 -11.28 -7.04
N VAL A 69 6.51 -10.23 -7.80
CA VAL A 69 5.48 -9.26 -8.19
C VAL A 69 4.90 -9.63 -9.54
N VAL A 70 3.61 -9.36 -9.72
CA VAL A 70 2.92 -9.49 -11.00
C VAL A 70 2.42 -8.10 -11.38
N ILE A 71 2.76 -7.65 -12.57
CA ILE A 71 2.25 -6.41 -13.15
C ILE A 71 1.24 -6.81 -14.23
N ALA A 72 -0.02 -6.46 -14.04
CA ALA A 72 -1.07 -6.56 -15.06
C ALA A 72 -1.23 -5.20 -15.73
N TYR A 73 -1.39 -5.16 -17.05
CA TYR A 73 -1.47 -3.91 -17.80
C TYR A 73 -2.20 -4.10 -19.13
N ARG A 74 -2.69 -3.00 -19.69
CA ARG A 74 -3.18 -2.94 -21.04
C ARG A 74 -2.03 -2.63 -21.98
N ASP A 75 -1.74 -3.58 -22.86
CA ASP A 75 -0.64 -3.54 -23.80
C ASP A 75 -1.06 -2.85 -25.09
N ARG A 76 -0.79 -1.54 -25.21
CA ARG A 76 -1.13 -0.75 -26.40
C ARG A 76 -0.30 -1.15 -27.63
N GLY A 77 0.88 -1.72 -27.41
CA GLY A 77 1.70 -2.27 -28.50
C GLY A 77 1.13 -3.55 -29.08
N ASN A 78 0.22 -4.22 -28.35
CA ASN A 78 -0.42 -5.45 -28.76
C ASN A 78 -1.96 -5.32 -28.78
N SER A 79 -2.48 -4.33 -29.49
CA SER A 79 -3.93 -4.13 -29.70
C SER A 79 -4.75 -3.94 -28.43
N ASP A 80 -4.18 -3.30 -27.42
CA ASP A 80 -4.81 -3.06 -26.10
C ASP A 80 -5.16 -4.36 -25.33
N TYR A 81 -4.47 -5.48 -25.61
CA TYR A 81 -4.69 -6.75 -24.93
C TYR A 81 -4.37 -6.67 -23.44
N GLY A 82 -5.15 -7.43 -22.65
CA GLY A 82 -4.84 -7.64 -21.24
C GLY A 82 -3.62 -8.54 -21.09
N THR A 83 -2.53 -8.00 -20.58
CA THR A 83 -1.23 -8.66 -20.48
C THR A 83 -0.72 -8.61 -19.03
N ALA A 84 0.04 -9.62 -18.62
CA ALA A 84 0.73 -9.59 -17.34
C ALA A 84 2.15 -10.10 -17.45
N ILE A 85 3.02 -9.61 -16.57
CA ILE A 85 4.43 -9.98 -16.50
C ILE A 85 4.85 -10.23 -15.05
N VAL A 86 5.79 -11.16 -14.85
CA VAL A 86 6.31 -11.52 -13.52
C VAL A 86 7.66 -10.85 -13.30
N GLY A 87 7.78 -10.10 -12.21
CA GLY A 87 8.99 -9.44 -11.76
C GLY A 87 9.65 -10.16 -10.58
N THR A 88 10.98 -10.23 -10.61
CA THR A 88 11.82 -10.74 -9.53
C THR A 88 12.65 -9.59 -8.97
N VAL A 89 12.42 -9.25 -7.71
CA VAL A 89 13.17 -8.22 -7.00
C VAL A 89 14.47 -8.78 -6.43
N SER A 90 15.55 -8.03 -6.57
CA SER A 90 16.85 -8.33 -5.97
C SER A 90 17.51 -7.03 -5.51
N ASP A 91 17.55 -6.81 -4.21
CA ASP A 91 17.90 -5.54 -3.56
C ASP A 91 17.06 -4.38 -4.12
N THR A 92 17.64 -3.44 -4.85
CA THR A 92 16.95 -2.31 -5.48
C THR A 92 16.82 -2.47 -7.00
N SER A 93 16.93 -3.67 -7.50
CA SER A 93 16.74 -3.97 -8.92
C SER A 93 15.58 -4.94 -9.15
N ILE A 94 14.97 -4.91 -10.32
CA ILE A 94 13.95 -5.84 -10.74
C ILE A 94 14.29 -6.40 -12.13
N SER A 95 14.04 -7.70 -12.32
CA SER A 95 14.14 -8.36 -13.62
C SER A 95 12.82 -9.02 -13.96
N PHE A 96 12.49 -9.07 -15.25
CA PHE A 96 11.22 -9.57 -15.73
C PHE A 96 11.36 -10.88 -16.50
N GLY A 97 10.33 -11.72 -16.41
CA GLY A 97 10.16 -12.88 -17.27
C GLY A 97 9.53 -12.49 -18.62
N SER A 98 8.92 -13.45 -19.29
CA SER A 98 8.14 -13.18 -20.50
C SER A 98 6.73 -12.72 -20.13
N SER A 99 6.19 -11.74 -20.84
CA SER A 99 4.79 -11.34 -20.73
C SER A 99 3.85 -12.43 -21.21
N ALA A 100 2.65 -12.48 -20.65
CA ALA A 100 1.60 -13.42 -20.99
C ALA A 100 0.26 -12.71 -21.16
N VAL A 101 -0.38 -12.88 -22.30
CA VAL A 101 -1.71 -12.36 -22.58
C VAL A 101 -2.76 -13.16 -21.80
N PHE A 102 -3.61 -12.50 -21.03
CA PHE A 102 -4.75 -13.13 -20.37
C PHE A 102 -6.08 -12.85 -21.07
N GLU A 103 -6.13 -11.75 -21.86
CA GLU A 103 -7.29 -11.39 -22.67
C GLU A 103 -6.84 -10.84 -24.02
N SER A 104 -7.35 -11.44 -25.11
CA SER A 104 -7.00 -11.05 -26.49
C SER A 104 -7.99 -10.04 -27.08
N ALA A 105 -8.41 -9.12 -26.24
CA ALA A 105 -9.22 -7.95 -26.59
C ALA A 105 -8.82 -6.77 -25.71
N THR A 106 -9.36 -5.60 -26.01
CA THR A 106 -9.16 -4.39 -25.18
C THR A 106 -9.63 -4.65 -23.75
N SER A 107 -8.70 -4.52 -22.80
CA SER A 107 -8.96 -4.68 -21.37
C SER A 107 -8.73 -3.35 -20.67
N THR A 108 -9.72 -2.88 -19.92
CA THR A 108 -9.65 -1.59 -19.22
C THR A 108 -9.96 -1.74 -17.73
N TYR A 109 -9.59 -0.75 -16.92
CA TYR A 109 -9.84 -0.75 -15.48
C TYR A 109 -9.39 -2.04 -14.80
N MET A 110 -8.11 -2.38 -14.92
CA MET A 110 -7.57 -3.61 -14.35
C MET A 110 -7.19 -3.43 -12.90
N TYR A 111 -7.56 -4.42 -12.08
CA TYR A 111 -7.11 -4.58 -10.69
C TYR A 111 -6.77 -6.03 -10.41
N ALA A 112 -5.94 -6.27 -9.40
CA ALA A 112 -5.56 -7.62 -9.03
C ALA A 112 -5.43 -7.80 -7.51
N ALA A 113 -5.74 -9.00 -7.03
CA ALA A 113 -5.47 -9.40 -5.66
C ALA A 113 -4.80 -10.77 -5.62
N TYR A 114 -4.02 -11.02 -4.59
CA TYR A 114 -3.45 -12.33 -4.32
C TYR A 114 -4.34 -13.09 -3.32
N ASP A 115 -4.88 -14.21 -3.76
CA ASP A 115 -5.59 -15.18 -2.90
C ASP A 115 -4.55 -16.10 -2.24
N ALA A 116 -4.25 -15.82 -0.97
CA ALA A 116 -3.24 -16.56 -0.22
C ALA A 116 -3.66 -18.01 0.10
N ASN A 117 -4.97 -18.30 0.15
CA ASN A 117 -5.48 -19.65 0.37
C ASN A 117 -5.33 -20.52 -0.89
N ALA A 118 -5.72 -20.00 -2.05
CA ALA A 118 -5.59 -20.68 -3.32
C ALA A 118 -4.16 -20.59 -3.90
N GLN A 119 -3.34 -19.66 -3.40
CA GLN A 119 -2.01 -19.32 -3.94
C GLN A 119 -2.09 -18.90 -5.40
N LYS A 120 -3.00 -17.96 -5.69
CA LYS A 120 -3.30 -17.48 -7.03
C LYS A 120 -3.43 -15.97 -7.08
N VAL A 121 -3.10 -15.42 -8.23
CA VAL A 121 -3.42 -14.02 -8.57
C VAL A 121 -4.78 -13.99 -9.25
N VAL A 122 -5.68 -13.14 -8.79
CA VAL A 122 -6.98 -12.88 -9.42
C VAL A 122 -6.90 -11.50 -10.07
N ILE A 123 -7.07 -11.44 -11.39
CA ILE A 123 -7.14 -10.19 -12.16
C ILE A 123 -8.59 -9.96 -12.54
N VAL A 124 -9.09 -8.75 -12.30
CA VAL A 124 -10.44 -8.30 -12.68
C VAL A 124 -10.33 -7.14 -13.67
N TYR A 125 -11.21 -7.10 -14.64
CA TYR A 125 -11.16 -6.10 -15.72
C TYR A 125 -12.50 -5.92 -16.41
N SER A 126 -12.64 -4.82 -17.11
CA SER A 126 -13.74 -4.59 -18.07
C SER A 126 -13.32 -5.13 -19.44
N ASP A 127 -14.01 -6.17 -19.93
CA ASP A 127 -13.69 -6.92 -21.14
C ASP A 127 -14.30 -6.29 -22.38
N GLY A 128 -13.51 -5.50 -23.11
CA GLY A 128 -13.93 -4.84 -24.35
C GLY A 128 -14.27 -5.82 -25.49
N GLY A 129 -13.72 -7.06 -25.44
CA GLY A 129 -14.10 -8.12 -26.39
C GLY A 129 -15.47 -8.70 -26.13
N ASN A 130 -16.03 -8.48 -24.93
CA ASN A 130 -17.31 -8.98 -24.49
C ASN A 130 -18.21 -7.85 -23.95
N SER A 131 -18.42 -6.83 -24.75
CA SER A 131 -19.31 -5.69 -24.41
C SER A 131 -18.97 -4.97 -23.10
N GLN A 132 -17.69 -4.98 -22.72
CA GLN A 132 -17.18 -4.37 -21.48
C GLN A 132 -17.78 -5.02 -20.21
N TYR A 133 -18.12 -6.31 -20.28
CA TYR A 133 -18.59 -7.07 -19.13
C TYR A 133 -17.51 -7.20 -18.05
N GLY A 134 -17.96 -7.22 -16.80
CA GLY A 134 -17.08 -7.49 -15.68
C GLY A 134 -16.54 -8.91 -15.71
N THR A 135 -15.24 -9.06 -15.93
CA THR A 135 -14.60 -10.36 -16.13
C THR A 135 -13.43 -10.54 -15.15
N ALA A 136 -13.22 -11.78 -14.71
CA ALA A 136 -12.11 -12.15 -13.85
C ALA A 136 -11.36 -13.35 -14.40
N VAL A 137 -10.04 -13.38 -14.23
CA VAL A 137 -9.19 -14.49 -14.60
C VAL A 137 -8.25 -14.86 -13.45
N VAL A 138 -7.96 -16.17 -13.32
CA VAL A 138 -7.08 -16.68 -12.26
C VAL A 138 -5.71 -17.03 -12.86
N GLY A 139 -4.67 -16.36 -12.33
CA GLY A 139 -3.28 -16.54 -12.72
C GLY A 139 -2.51 -17.45 -11.75
N THR A 140 -1.62 -18.27 -12.28
CA THR A 140 -0.68 -19.12 -11.52
C THR A 140 0.74 -18.71 -11.88
N VAL A 141 1.49 -18.19 -10.91
CA VAL A 141 2.91 -17.88 -11.08
C VAL A 141 3.76 -19.15 -10.90
N SER A 142 4.70 -19.35 -11.80
CA SER A 142 5.69 -20.43 -11.74
C SER A 142 7.05 -19.93 -12.22
N GLY A 143 8.00 -19.78 -11.31
CA GLY A 143 9.30 -19.17 -11.59
C GLY A 143 9.15 -17.72 -12.01
N THR A 144 9.46 -17.39 -13.27
CA THR A 144 9.33 -16.05 -13.85
C THR A 144 8.20 -15.95 -14.88
N SER A 145 7.28 -16.88 -14.89
CA SER A 145 6.15 -16.94 -15.82
C SER A 145 4.83 -16.97 -15.08
N ILE A 146 3.77 -16.49 -15.72
CA ILE A 146 2.39 -16.64 -15.26
C ILE A 146 1.56 -17.32 -16.34
N SER A 147 0.66 -18.20 -15.93
CA SER A 147 -0.32 -18.85 -16.79
C SER A 147 -1.72 -18.62 -16.26
N PHE A 148 -2.71 -18.59 -17.14
CA PHE A 148 -4.08 -18.23 -16.78
C PHE A 148 -5.05 -19.39 -17.00
N GLY A 149 -6.07 -19.46 -16.13
CA GLY A 149 -7.24 -20.30 -16.35
C GLY A 149 -8.23 -19.65 -17.35
N THR A 150 -9.42 -20.21 -17.42
CA THR A 150 -10.49 -19.63 -18.25
C THR A 150 -11.06 -18.40 -17.54
N ALA A 151 -11.19 -17.29 -18.26
CA ALA A 151 -11.84 -16.09 -17.79
C ALA A 151 -13.34 -16.35 -17.50
N VAL A 152 -13.86 -15.73 -16.45
CA VAL A 152 -15.25 -15.89 -16.00
C VAL A 152 -15.91 -14.53 -15.83
N VAL A 153 -17.04 -14.34 -16.47
CA VAL A 153 -17.87 -13.13 -16.33
C VAL A 153 -18.52 -13.14 -14.94
N PHE A 154 -18.33 -12.06 -14.18
CA PHE A 154 -19.00 -11.86 -12.89
C PHE A 154 -20.16 -10.87 -12.99
N GLU A 155 -20.15 -9.99 -14.01
CA GLU A 155 -21.24 -9.06 -14.31
C GLU A 155 -21.48 -8.99 -15.83
N SER A 156 -22.74 -9.30 -16.24
CA SER A 156 -23.12 -9.33 -17.66
C SER A 156 -23.60 -7.97 -18.15
N ALA A 157 -22.95 -6.92 -17.69
CA ALA A 157 -23.17 -5.55 -18.11
C ALA A 157 -21.83 -4.81 -18.12
N PHE A 158 -21.79 -3.62 -18.69
CA PHE A 158 -20.64 -2.75 -18.63
C PHE A 158 -20.36 -2.34 -17.18
N ILE A 159 -19.09 -2.51 -16.76
CA ILE A 159 -18.62 -2.08 -15.46
C ILE A 159 -17.49 -1.05 -15.59
N ASP A 160 -17.39 -0.17 -14.61
CA ASP A 160 -16.25 0.74 -14.42
C ASP A 160 -15.66 0.59 -13.00
N PHE A 161 -14.44 1.05 -12.84
CA PHE A 161 -13.75 1.13 -11.54
C PHE A 161 -13.86 -0.15 -10.71
N PRO A 162 -13.61 -1.35 -11.27
CA PRO A 162 -13.53 -2.53 -10.42
C PRO A 162 -12.32 -2.44 -9.51
N SER A 163 -12.48 -2.84 -8.26
CA SER A 163 -11.40 -3.06 -7.30
C SER A 163 -11.60 -4.40 -6.62
N VAL A 164 -10.53 -5.08 -6.23
CA VAL A 164 -10.60 -6.43 -5.66
C VAL A 164 -9.75 -6.55 -4.41
N ALA A 165 -10.35 -7.06 -3.34
CA ALA A 165 -9.66 -7.37 -2.08
C ALA A 165 -9.78 -8.86 -1.74
N TYR A 166 -8.75 -9.42 -1.11
CA TYR A 166 -8.80 -10.78 -0.58
C TYR A 166 -9.15 -10.76 0.92
N ASP A 167 -10.31 -11.33 1.27
CA ASP A 167 -10.73 -11.59 2.65
C ASP A 167 -10.09 -12.90 3.13
N SER A 168 -9.05 -12.79 3.95
CA SER A 168 -8.31 -13.95 4.44
C SER A 168 -9.10 -14.76 5.47
N ASN A 169 -10.07 -14.15 6.17
CA ASN A 169 -10.93 -14.85 7.12
C ASN A 169 -11.97 -15.73 6.41
N ALA A 170 -12.64 -15.17 5.40
CA ALA A 170 -13.60 -15.91 4.59
C ALA A 170 -12.94 -16.79 3.52
N GLN A 171 -11.67 -16.56 3.21
CA GLN A 171 -10.93 -17.17 2.09
C GLN A 171 -11.65 -16.93 0.75
N LYS A 172 -12.00 -15.66 0.51
CA LYS A 172 -12.73 -15.21 -0.66
C LYS A 172 -12.10 -13.94 -1.23
N VAL A 173 -12.32 -13.70 -2.50
CA VAL A 173 -12.11 -12.38 -3.08
C VAL A 173 -13.43 -11.62 -3.10
N VAL A 174 -13.37 -10.31 -2.86
CA VAL A 174 -14.51 -9.40 -2.98
C VAL A 174 -14.17 -8.41 -4.08
N ILE A 175 -15.00 -8.35 -5.10
CA ILE A 175 -14.89 -7.39 -6.19
C ILE A 175 -15.97 -6.33 -5.97
N ALA A 176 -15.56 -5.07 -5.88
CA ALA A 176 -16.44 -3.91 -5.83
C ALA A 176 -16.30 -3.12 -7.13
N PHE A 177 -17.40 -2.62 -7.69
CA PHE A 177 -17.42 -1.95 -8.99
C PHE A 177 -18.61 -1.02 -9.15
N ARG A 178 -18.51 -0.09 -10.10
CA ARG A 178 -19.66 0.64 -10.61
C ARG A 178 -20.37 -0.23 -11.64
N ASP A 179 -21.62 -0.54 -11.40
CA ASP A 179 -22.48 -1.31 -12.31
C ASP A 179 -23.25 -0.37 -13.22
N VAL A 180 -22.71 -0.16 -14.43
CA VAL A 180 -23.33 0.74 -15.42
C VAL A 180 -24.66 0.17 -15.93
N GLY A 181 -24.79 -1.17 -15.96
CA GLY A 181 -26.04 -1.84 -16.32
C GLY A 181 -27.14 -1.65 -15.29
N ASN A 182 -26.79 -1.32 -14.05
CA ASN A 182 -27.72 -1.06 -12.95
C ASN A 182 -27.67 0.41 -12.50
N SER A 183 -27.89 1.35 -13.40
CA SER A 183 -27.95 2.78 -13.10
C SER A 183 -26.69 3.38 -12.48
N ASN A 184 -25.53 2.80 -12.74
CA ASN A 184 -24.22 3.17 -12.17
C ASN A 184 -24.14 2.97 -10.63
N TYR A 185 -24.93 2.06 -10.07
CA TYR A 185 -24.91 1.76 -8.64
C TYR A 185 -23.59 1.12 -8.22
N GLY A 186 -23.18 1.40 -7.00
CA GLY A 186 -22.07 0.72 -6.35
C GLY A 186 -22.47 -0.71 -5.99
N THR A 187 -21.80 -1.69 -6.60
CA THR A 187 -22.14 -3.12 -6.46
C THR A 187 -20.90 -3.91 -6.06
N ALA A 188 -21.08 -4.94 -5.26
CA ALA A 188 -20.01 -5.87 -4.93
C ALA A 188 -20.44 -7.33 -5.06
N ILE A 189 -19.49 -8.20 -5.37
CA ILE A 189 -19.69 -9.64 -5.52
C ILE A 189 -18.56 -10.44 -4.88
N VAL A 190 -18.91 -11.62 -4.34
CA VAL A 190 -17.95 -12.51 -3.65
C VAL A 190 -17.55 -13.63 -4.58
N GLY A 191 -16.24 -13.79 -4.80
CA GLY A 191 -15.63 -14.82 -5.61
C GLY A 191 -14.95 -15.92 -4.77
N THR A 192 -15.03 -17.16 -5.23
CA THR A 192 -14.33 -18.31 -4.67
C THR A 192 -13.39 -18.90 -5.70
N VAL A 193 -12.09 -18.86 -5.43
CA VAL A 193 -11.07 -19.46 -6.28
C VAL A 193 -10.94 -20.95 -5.98
N SER A 194 -10.88 -21.77 -7.02
CA SER A 194 -10.65 -23.21 -6.93
C SER A 194 -9.77 -23.67 -8.09
N GLY A 195 -8.54 -24.05 -7.80
CA GLY A 195 -7.54 -24.37 -8.82
C GLY A 195 -7.24 -23.14 -9.69
N THR A 196 -7.55 -23.20 -10.98
CA THR A 196 -7.36 -22.10 -11.93
C THR A 196 -8.69 -21.48 -12.37
N SER A 197 -9.76 -21.71 -11.63
CA SER A 197 -11.10 -21.19 -11.91
C SER A 197 -11.61 -20.35 -10.74
N ILE A 198 -12.57 -19.48 -11.02
CA ILE A 198 -13.28 -18.69 -10.01
C ILE A 198 -14.80 -18.82 -10.24
N SER A 199 -15.55 -18.85 -9.15
CA SER A 199 -17.01 -18.85 -9.19
C SER A 199 -17.55 -17.74 -8.28
N PHE A 200 -18.70 -17.20 -8.61
CA PHE A 200 -19.27 -16.03 -7.94
C PHE A 200 -20.59 -16.34 -7.26
N GLY A 201 -20.85 -15.64 -6.15
CA GLY A 201 -22.14 -15.60 -5.50
C GLY A 201 -23.10 -14.60 -6.17
N SER A 202 -24.07 -14.11 -5.42
CA SER A 202 -24.97 -13.06 -5.91
C SER A 202 -24.37 -11.69 -5.67
N ALA A 203 -24.49 -10.78 -6.62
CA ALA A 203 -24.11 -9.39 -6.46
C ALA A 203 -25.01 -8.69 -5.43
N ALA A 204 -24.44 -7.73 -4.71
CA ALA A 204 -25.11 -6.94 -3.69
C ALA A 204 -24.79 -5.45 -3.88
N VAL A 205 -25.81 -4.62 -3.94
CA VAL A 205 -25.68 -3.15 -4.06
C VAL A 205 -25.26 -2.59 -2.70
N PHE A 206 -24.16 -1.82 -2.66
CA PHE A 206 -23.71 -1.11 -1.46
C PHE A 206 -24.10 0.37 -1.50
N GLU A 207 -24.28 0.93 -2.71
CA GLU A 207 -24.76 2.30 -2.91
C GLU A 207 -25.78 2.35 -4.06
N SER A 208 -26.98 2.87 -3.79
CA SER A 208 -28.06 2.99 -4.76
C SER A 208 -28.10 4.36 -5.45
N ALA A 209 -26.93 4.95 -5.61
CA ALA A 209 -26.69 6.14 -6.43
C ALA A 209 -25.51 5.89 -7.35
N ASN A 210 -25.25 6.82 -8.27
CA ASN A 210 -24.07 6.75 -9.11
C ASN A 210 -22.80 6.82 -8.25
N THR A 211 -21.88 5.86 -8.43
CA THR A 211 -20.58 5.81 -7.75
C THR A 211 -19.43 5.92 -8.73
N ASN A 212 -18.31 6.46 -8.31
CA ASN A 212 -17.05 6.48 -9.06
C ASN A 212 -15.88 6.17 -8.14
N ASP A 213 -14.70 5.96 -8.72
CA ASP A 213 -13.43 5.77 -7.98
C ASP A 213 -13.59 4.75 -6.84
N VAL A 214 -14.05 3.53 -7.17
CA VAL A 214 -14.31 2.47 -6.20
C VAL A 214 -13.00 1.80 -5.79
N GLU A 215 -12.76 1.64 -4.49
CA GLU A 215 -11.59 0.97 -3.93
C GLU A 215 -12.01 0.00 -2.81
N ALA A 216 -11.48 -1.21 -2.81
CA ALA A 216 -11.76 -2.23 -1.82
C ALA A 216 -10.48 -2.63 -1.07
N VAL A 217 -10.57 -2.68 0.26
CA VAL A 217 -9.45 -3.07 1.12
C VAL A 217 -9.93 -3.97 2.25
N TYR A 218 -9.13 -4.97 2.64
CA TYR A 218 -9.46 -5.88 3.72
C TYR A 218 -8.82 -5.47 5.05
N ASP A 219 -9.64 -5.25 6.07
CA ASP A 219 -9.20 -5.04 7.46
C ASP A 219 -9.08 -6.40 8.16
N ALA A 220 -7.84 -6.87 8.34
CA ALA A 220 -7.58 -8.17 8.93
C ALA A 220 -7.91 -8.23 10.43
N SER A 221 -7.88 -7.11 11.17
CA SER A 221 -8.21 -7.07 12.58
C SER A 221 -9.73 -7.13 12.80
N ALA A 222 -10.48 -6.40 12.01
CA ALA A 222 -11.94 -6.41 12.07
C ALA A 222 -12.55 -7.60 11.32
N GLN A 223 -11.80 -8.27 10.46
CA GLN A 223 -12.25 -9.31 9.53
C GLN A 223 -13.39 -8.80 8.63
N LYS A 224 -13.17 -7.64 8.03
CA LYS A 224 -14.13 -6.94 7.17
C LYS A 224 -13.48 -6.43 5.90
N VAL A 225 -14.29 -6.31 4.87
CA VAL A 225 -13.92 -5.56 3.67
C VAL A 225 -14.45 -4.13 3.81
N VAL A 226 -13.61 -3.15 3.57
CA VAL A 226 -14.02 -1.75 3.48
C VAL A 226 -14.04 -1.37 2.01
N ILE A 227 -15.14 -0.81 1.55
CA ILE A 227 -15.28 -0.26 0.21
C ILE A 227 -15.33 1.26 0.34
N LEU A 228 -14.46 1.93 -0.39
CA LEU A 228 -14.37 3.38 -0.47
C LEU A 228 -14.82 3.78 -1.86
N TYR A 229 -15.52 4.89 -1.98
CA TYR A 229 -16.06 5.35 -3.24
C TYR A 229 -16.37 6.83 -3.21
N ARG A 230 -16.39 7.43 -4.39
CA ARG A 230 -16.96 8.76 -4.59
C ARG A 230 -18.46 8.63 -4.79
N ASP A 231 -19.22 9.21 -3.87
CA ASP A 231 -20.66 9.17 -3.86
C ASP A 231 -21.25 10.37 -4.64
N ASN A 232 -21.55 10.16 -5.93
CA ASN A 232 -22.15 11.19 -6.77
C ASN A 232 -23.59 11.53 -6.35
N GLY A 233 -24.26 10.61 -5.65
CA GLY A 233 -25.57 10.87 -5.04
C GLY A 233 -25.51 11.84 -3.86
N ASN A 234 -24.34 11.98 -3.26
CA ASN A 234 -24.05 12.86 -2.13
C ASN A 234 -22.95 13.90 -2.48
N SER A 235 -23.13 14.65 -3.57
CA SER A 235 -22.25 15.76 -3.96
C SER A 235 -20.79 15.36 -4.20
N ASP A 236 -20.53 14.18 -4.71
CA ASP A 236 -19.19 13.64 -4.98
C ASP A 236 -18.33 13.42 -3.72
N TYR A 237 -18.95 13.30 -2.54
CA TYR A 237 -18.24 13.11 -1.28
C TYR A 237 -17.49 11.79 -1.24
N GLY A 238 -16.31 11.82 -0.63
CA GLY A 238 -15.56 10.60 -0.29
C GLY A 238 -16.25 9.83 0.81
N THR A 239 -16.69 8.61 0.50
CA THR A 239 -17.53 7.79 1.39
C THR A 239 -16.93 6.39 1.55
N GLY A 240 -17.08 5.81 2.74
CA GLY A 240 -16.65 4.44 3.04
C GLY A 240 -17.76 3.62 3.65
N ILE A 241 -17.83 2.33 3.32
CA ILE A 241 -18.80 1.38 3.85
C ILE A 241 -18.13 0.05 4.21
N VAL A 242 -18.63 -0.59 5.29
CA VAL A 242 -18.07 -1.86 5.77
C VAL A 242 -18.90 -3.04 5.31
N GLY A 243 -18.25 -3.98 4.61
CA GLY A 243 -18.82 -5.22 4.13
C GLY A 243 -18.47 -6.41 5.03
N THR A 244 -19.43 -7.29 5.26
CA THR A 244 -19.25 -8.56 5.96
C THR A 244 -19.52 -9.71 5.01
N VAL A 245 -18.50 -10.52 4.73
CA VAL A 245 -18.63 -11.73 3.89
C VAL A 245 -19.17 -12.89 4.72
N SER A 246 -20.13 -13.61 4.17
CA SER A 246 -20.70 -14.84 4.73
C SER A 246 -20.96 -15.84 3.62
N GLY A 247 -20.18 -16.89 3.55
CA GLY A 247 -20.20 -17.85 2.42
C GLY A 247 -19.84 -17.16 1.11
N THR A 248 -20.80 -17.05 0.20
CA THR A 248 -20.64 -16.38 -1.11
C THR A 248 -21.44 -15.08 -1.21
N SER A 249 -21.90 -14.56 -0.07
CA SER A 249 -22.66 -13.31 0.00
C SER A 249 -21.91 -12.25 0.79
N ILE A 250 -22.21 -10.97 0.54
CA ILE A 250 -21.72 -9.84 1.31
C ILE A 250 -22.90 -8.98 1.76
N SER A 251 -22.84 -8.46 2.96
CA SER A 251 -23.80 -7.51 3.52
C SER A 251 -23.08 -6.28 4.03
N PHE A 252 -23.76 -5.13 4.00
CA PHE A 252 -23.14 -3.84 4.30
C PHE A 252 -23.72 -3.20 5.56
N GLY A 253 -22.86 -2.44 6.26
CA GLY A 253 -23.27 -1.56 7.36
C GLY A 253 -23.75 -0.20 6.85
N SER A 254 -23.61 0.82 7.69
CA SER A 254 -23.93 2.20 7.29
C SER A 254 -22.72 2.87 6.65
N ALA A 255 -22.94 3.61 5.58
CA ALA A 255 -21.92 4.44 4.94
C ALA A 255 -21.49 5.60 5.87
N ALA A 256 -20.23 6.01 5.77
CA ALA A 256 -19.65 7.12 6.51
C ALA A 256 -18.81 8.00 5.57
N VAL A 257 -19.06 9.30 5.58
CA VAL A 257 -18.29 10.27 4.80
C VAL A 257 -16.95 10.51 5.46
N PHE A 258 -15.84 10.43 4.69
CA PHE A 258 -14.50 10.79 5.13
C PHE A 258 -14.05 12.14 4.59
N GLU A 259 -14.62 12.57 3.44
CA GLU A 259 -14.33 13.88 2.85
C GLU A 259 -15.63 14.51 2.33
N SER A 260 -15.92 15.73 2.78
CA SER A 260 -17.13 16.49 2.39
C SER A 260 -16.91 17.32 1.12
N ALA A 261 -16.11 16.80 0.20
CA ALA A 261 -15.83 17.37 -1.10
C ALA A 261 -15.56 16.25 -2.10
N LYS A 262 -15.34 16.63 -3.35
CA LYS A 262 -14.99 15.69 -4.41
C LYS A 262 -13.69 14.97 -4.10
N SER A 263 -13.72 13.64 -4.03
CA SER A 263 -12.57 12.77 -3.80
C SER A 263 -12.31 11.90 -5.01
N GLU A 264 -11.09 11.92 -5.55
CA GLU A 264 -10.73 11.20 -6.77
C GLU A 264 -9.45 10.38 -6.59
N TYR A 265 -9.21 9.42 -7.49
CA TYR A 265 -7.98 8.62 -7.50
C TYR A 265 -7.65 8.04 -6.12
N MET A 266 -8.60 7.36 -5.51
CA MET A 266 -8.44 6.79 -4.18
C MET A 266 -7.57 5.54 -4.23
N SER A 267 -6.71 5.39 -3.23
CA SER A 267 -6.02 4.14 -2.95
C SER A 267 -5.99 3.90 -1.45
N ALA A 268 -6.29 2.68 -1.02
CA ALA A 268 -6.43 2.35 0.39
C ALA A 268 -5.58 1.16 0.79
N VAL A 269 -5.03 1.23 2.01
CA VAL A 269 -4.25 0.14 2.57
C VAL A 269 -4.65 -0.14 4.02
N TYR A 270 -4.44 -1.38 4.44
CA TYR A 270 -4.55 -1.77 5.83
C TYR A 270 -3.18 -1.73 6.51
N ASP A 271 -3.03 -0.83 7.48
CA ASP A 271 -1.88 -0.79 8.39
C ASP A 271 -2.07 -1.85 9.49
N SER A 272 -1.35 -2.96 9.38
CA SER A 272 -1.47 -4.07 10.33
C SER A 272 -0.88 -3.78 11.70
N ASN A 273 0.05 -2.81 11.82
CA ASN A 273 0.61 -2.38 13.09
C ASN A 273 -0.37 -1.50 13.86
N ALA A 274 -0.92 -0.49 13.21
CA ALA A 274 -1.91 0.39 13.81
C ALA A 274 -3.32 -0.23 13.87
N GLN A 275 -3.59 -1.30 13.09
CA GLN A 275 -4.90 -1.89 12.88
C GLN A 275 -5.91 -0.86 12.35
N LYS A 276 -5.52 -0.16 11.30
CA LYS A 276 -6.28 0.92 10.68
C LYS A 276 -6.30 0.79 9.17
N ILE A 277 -7.33 1.38 8.56
CA ILE A 277 -7.35 1.66 7.13
C ILE A 277 -6.78 3.06 6.91
N VAL A 278 -5.90 3.22 5.94
CA VAL A 278 -5.45 4.53 5.46
C VAL A 278 -5.95 4.71 4.04
N VAL A 279 -6.63 5.81 3.79
CA VAL A 279 -7.13 6.21 2.47
C VAL A 279 -6.33 7.40 2.00
N ALA A 280 -5.62 7.25 0.91
CA ALA A 280 -4.98 8.35 0.19
C ALA A 280 -5.85 8.74 -0.99
N TYR A 281 -6.01 10.04 -1.25
CA TYR A 281 -6.89 10.54 -2.30
C TYR A 281 -6.49 11.93 -2.78
N ARG A 282 -6.96 12.28 -3.98
CA ARG A 282 -6.92 13.62 -4.51
C ARG A 282 -8.10 14.40 -3.98
N ASP A 283 -7.83 15.47 -3.22
CA ASP A 283 -8.84 16.27 -2.53
C ASP A 283 -9.30 17.46 -3.38
N GLY A 284 -10.41 17.28 -4.09
CA GLY A 284 -11.01 18.34 -4.91
C GLY A 284 -11.54 19.54 -4.12
N GLY A 285 -11.78 19.36 -2.81
CA GLY A 285 -12.14 20.44 -1.90
C GLY A 285 -10.97 21.32 -1.48
N ASN A 286 -9.75 20.81 -1.65
CA ASN A 286 -8.52 21.46 -1.24
C ASN A 286 -7.52 21.59 -2.41
N SER A 287 -7.94 22.20 -3.50
CA SER A 287 -7.09 22.46 -4.68
C SER A 287 -6.46 21.21 -5.30
N ASN A 288 -7.12 20.06 -5.19
CA ASN A 288 -6.67 18.75 -5.67
C ASN A 288 -5.39 18.25 -4.97
N TYR A 289 -5.10 18.70 -3.76
CA TYR A 289 -3.93 18.28 -2.98
C TYR A 289 -3.97 16.79 -2.65
N GLY A 290 -2.79 16.22 -2.53
CA GLY A 290 -2.62 14.87 -2.01
C GLY A 290 -2.95 14.82 -0.52
N THR A 291 -4.02 14.12 -0.17
CA THR A 291 -4.56 14.06 1.20
C THR A 291 -4.74 12.62 1.64
N ALA A 292 -4.56 12.34 2.92
CA ALA A 292 -4.83 11.03 3.48
C ALA A 292 -5.62 11.12 4.79
N VAL A 293 -6.45 10.11 5.04
CA VAL A 293 -7.26 9.99 6.25
C VAL A 293 -7.17 8.59 6.85
N VAL A 294 -7.26 8.48 8.18
CA VAL A 294 -7.19 7.20 8.90
C VAL A 294 -8.59 6.75 9.29
N GLY A 295 -8.97 5.54 8.87
CA GLY A 295 -10.23 4.89 9.19
C GLY A 295 -10.10 3.83 10.27
N THR A 296 -11.07 3.77 11.19
CA THR A 296 -11.18 2.75 12.24
C THR A 296 -12.47 1.97 12.06
N VAL A 297 -12.35 0.68 11.78
CA VAL A 297 -13.49 -0.24 11.67
C VAL A 297 -13.91 -0.74 13.05
N SER A 298 -15.21 -0.73 13.33
CA SER A 298 -15.80 -1.29 14.55
C SER A 298 -17.13 -1.96 14.21
N GLY A 299 -17.16 -3.28 14.28
CA GLY A 299 -18.34 -4.07 13.87
C GLY A 299 -18.62 -3.89 12.38
N THR A 300 -19.74 -3.27 12.04
CA THR A 300 -20.15 -2.97 10.64
C THR A 300 -20.07 -1.47 10.31
N SER A 301 -19.36 -0.69 11.12
CA SER A 301 -19.21 0.75 10.93
C SER A 301 -17.75 1.12 10.78
N ILE A 302 -17.48 2.23 10.10
CA ILE A 302 -16.16 2.86 10.02
C ILE A 302 -16.26 4.31 10.47
N THR A 303 -15.27 4.79 11.20
CA THR A 303 -15.13 6.20 11.56
C THR A 303 -13.78 6.70 11.08
N PHE A 304 -13.72 7.95 10.63
CA PHE A 304 -12.52 8.55 10.09
C PHE A 304 -11.96 9.62 11.03
N GLY A 305 -10.63 9.74 11.06
CA GLY A 305 -9.92 10.80 11.77
C GLY A 305 -9.88 12.10 10.97
N SER A 306 -8.96 12.99 11.34
CA SER A 306 -8.73 14.22 10.57
C SER A 306 -7.87 13.92 9.36
N ALA A 307 -8.22 14.51 8.22
CA ALA A 307 -7.43 14.45 7.01
C ALA A 307 -6.09 15.19 7.17
N THR A 308 -5.04 14.68 6.52
CA THR A 308 -3.69 15.24 6.54
C THR A 308 -3.17 15.35 5.12
N VAL A 309 -2.76 16.54 4.71
CA VAL A 309 -2.15 16.79 3.40
C VAL A 309 -0.73 16.21 3.40
N PHE A 310 -0.38 15.40 2.41
CA PHE A 310 0.97 14.89 2.18
C PHE A 310 1.66 15.58 1.00
N GLU A 311 0.87 16.15 0.07
CA GLU A 311 1.37 16.92 -1.06
C GLU A 311 0.49 18.16 -1.30
N SER A 312 1.12 19.36 -1.37
CA SER A 312 0.44 20.64 -1.59
C SER A 312 0.37 21.04 -3.07
N ALA A 313 0.23 20.05 -3.94
CA ALA A 313 0.02 20.19 -5.37
C ALA A 313 -1.05 19.21 -5.85
N ASP A 314 -1.49 19.36 -7.09
CA ASP A 314 -2.39 18.42 -7.75
C ASP A 314 -1.69 17.06 -7.95
N ILE A 315 -2.37 15.95 -7.64
CA ILE A 315 -1.85 14.58 -7.74
C ILE A 315 -2.80 13.70 -8.56
N PRO A 316 -2.76 13.70 -9.87
CA PRO A 316 -3.72 12.99 -10.70
C PRO A 316 -3.64 11.47 -10.64
N PHE A 317 -2.51 10.91 -10.21
CA PHE A 317 -2.32 9.47 -10.03
C PHE A 317 -1.60 9.17 -8.73
N LEU A 318 -2.09 8.17 -7.99
CA LEU A 318 -1.45 7.70 -6.78
C LEU A 318 -1.69 6.21 -6.54
N SER A 319 -0.80 5.59 -5.77
CA SER A 319 -0.95 4.23 -5.27
C SER A 319 -0.34 4.11 -3.88
N ALA A 320 -1.08 3.55 -2.94
CA ALA A 320 -0.65 3.37 -1.56
C ALA A 320 -0.38 1.89 -1.27
N VAL A 321 0.67 1.62 -0.50
CA VAL A 321 1.01 0.27 -0.02
C VAL A 321 1.45 0.32 1.44
N TYR A 322 1.34 -0.80 2.15
CA TYR A 322 1.84 -0.90 3.52
C TYR A 322 3.19 -1.61 3.55
N ASP A 323 4.21 -0.89 4.00
CA ASP A 323 5.53 -1.44 4.31
C ASP A 323 5.51 -2.07 5.70
N SER A 324 5.30 -3.38 5.74
CA SER A 324 5.19 -4.13 6.98
C SER A 324 6.50 -4.21 7.77
N LYS A 325 7.66 -4.04 7.11
CA LYS A 325 8.97 -4.02 7.76
C LYS A 325 9.18 -2.77 8.60
N ASN A 326 8.91 -1.62 8.02
CA ASN A 326 9.10 -0.33 8.68
C ASN A 326 7.82 0.17 9.37
N GLN A 327 6.70 -0.57 9.24
CA GLN A 327 5.40 -0.24 9.82
C GLN A 327 4.91 1.14 9.37
N LYS A 328 5.01 1.41 8.06
CA LYS A 328 4.65 2.68 7.45
C LYS A 328 3.74 2.48 6.24
N VAL A 329 2.90 3.47 6.01
CA VAL A 329 2.18 3.62 4.75
C VAL A 329 3.09 4.32 3.76
N PHE A 330 3.28 3.74 2.58
CA PHE A 330 4.05 4.31 1.48
C PHE A 330 3.07 4.71 0.38
N ILE A 331 3.16 5.95 -0.10
CA ILE A 331 2.31 6.49 -1.16
C ILE A 331 3.22 6.95 -2.30
N ALA A 332 3.08 6.35 -3.48
CA ALA A 332 3.69 6.82 -4.72
C ALA A 332 2.67 7.67 -5.49
N TYR A 333 3.08 8.77 -6.08
CA TYR A 333 2.19 9.69 -6.79
C TYR A 333 2.91 10.51 -7.86
N GLU A 334 2.13 11.02 -8.83
CA GLU A 334 2.57 12.04 -9.75
C GLU A 334 2.49 13.41 -9.06
N ASP A 335 3.61 14.10 -8.99
CA ASP A 335 3.71 15.43 -8.38
C ASP A 335 3.70 16.53 -9.45
N THR A 336 2.51 17.06 -9.76
CA THR A 336 2.39 18.14 -10.76
C THR A 336 3.04 19.46 -10.31
N GLY A 337 3.21 19.64 -9.00
CA GLY A 337 3.94 20.77 -8.42
C GLY A 337 5.44 20.71 -8.69
N ASN A 338 5.94 19.54 -9.02
CA ASN A 338 7.34 19.27 -9.33
C ASN A 338 7.50 18.69 -10.76
N SER A 339 6.90 19.34 -11.75
CA SER A 339 7.01 18.94 -13.17
C SER A 339 6.49 17.54 -13.49
N SER A 340 5.47 17.08 -12.80
CA SER A 340 4.89 15.72 -12.91
C SER A 340 5.89 14.60 -12.61
N TYR A 341 6.90 14.87 -11.78
CA TYR A 341 7.86 13.83 -11.38
C TYR A 341 7.20 12.73 -10.56
N GLY A 342 7.66 11.52 -10.78
CA GLY A 342 7.30 10.40 -9.93
C GLY A 342 7.88 10.57 -8.52
N THR A 343 7.00 10.76 -7.55
CA THR A 343 7.37 11.08 -6.16
C THR A 343 6.74 10.07 -5.20
N PHE A 344 7.35 9.86 -4.05
CA PHE A 344 6.78 9.05 -2.99
C PHE A 344 6.97 9.70 -1.62
N VAL A 345 6.10 9.33 -0.69
CA VAL A 345 6.18 9.74 0.72
C VAL A 345 5.87 8.55 1.63
N SER A 346 6.47 8.51 2.81
CA SER A 346 6.17 7.53 3.85
C SER A 346 5.43 8.19 5.01
N GLY A 347 4.38 7.53 5.51
CA GLY A 347 3.54 8.00 6.61
C GLY A 347 3.52 7.03 7.78
N THR A 348 3.47 7.56 8.99
CA THR A 348 3.32 6.78 10.23
C THR A 348 1.96 7.07 10.86
N VAL A 349 1.16 6.02 11.10
CA VAL A 349 -0.14 6.11 11.75
C VAL A 349 0.04 6.14 13.27
N SER A 350 -0.65 7.06 13.92
CA SER A 350 -0.73 7.16 15.39
C SER A 350 -2.14 7.50 15.83
N GLY A 351 -2.82 6.55 16.48
CA GLY A 351 -4.23 6.68 16.80
C GLY A 351 -5.09 6.80 15.53
N ASN A 352 -5.78 7.92 15.37
CA ASN A 352 -6.64 8.21 14.21
C ASN A 352 -6.03 9.28 13.28
N SER A 353 -4.73 9.50 13.33
CA SER A 353 -4.02 10.46 12.49
C SER A 353 -2.80 9.81 11.82
N ILE A 354 -2.33 10.42 10.76
CA ILE A 354 -1.11 10.03 10.05
C ILE A 354 -0.19 11.24 9.94
N SER A 355 1.10 11.02 10.08
CA SER A 355 2.14 12.03 9.84
C SER A 355 3.09 11.56 8.77
N PHE A 356 3.54 12.47 7.92
CA PHE A 356 4.36 12.16 6.75
C PHE A 356 5.80 12.62 6.93
N GLU A 357 6.72 11.88 6.35
CA GLU A 357 8.12 12.25 6.17
C GLU A 357 8.26 13.23 4.99
N SER A 358 9.48 13.71 4.74
CA SER A 358 9.73 14.48 3.51
C SER A 358 9.59 13.59 2.28
N PRO A 359 8.92 14.06 1.21
CA PRO A 359 8.81 13.31 -0.03
C PRO A 359 10.17 13.13 -0.71
N ALA A 360 10.26 12.10 -1.57
CA ALA A 360 11.44 11.82 -2.39
C ALA A 360 11.03 11.43 -3.81
N VAL A 361 11.81 11.85 -4.79
CA VAL A 361 11.58 11.57 -6.20
C VAL A 361 12.08 10.16 -6.54
N PHE A 362 11.27 9.34 -7.24
CA PHE A 362 11.71 8.06 -7.80
C PHE A 362 12.00 8.14 -9.29
N ASP A 363 11.40 9.11 -9.99
CA ASP A 363 11.68 9.42 -11.39
C ASP A 363 11.61 10.93 -11.60
N SER A 364 12.63 11.50 -12.26
CA SER A 364 12.72 12.95 -12.57
C SER A 364 12.23 13.30 -13.97
N THR A 365 11.28 12.53 -14.48
CA THR A 365 10.53 12.78 -15.70
C THR A 365 9.04 12.70 -15.42
N ASP A 366 8.21 13.03 -16.40
CA ASP A 366 6.75 12.86 -16.31
C ASP A 366 6.44 11.38 -16.05
N SER A 367 5.77 11.10 -14.92
CA SER A 367 5.49 9.74 -14.45
C SER A 367 4.03 9.64 -14.04
N ASP A 368 3.24 9.00 -14.86
CA ASP A 368 1.81 8.82 -14.62
C ASP A 368 1.37 7.34 -14.56
N LYS A 369 0.07 7.07 -14.44
CA LYS A 369 -0.46 5.70 -14.34
C LYS A 369 0.29 4.86 -13.30
N ILE A 370 0.48 5.40 -12.14
CA ILE A 370 1.30 4.83 -11.07
C ILE A 370 0.56 3.71 -10.35
N ALA A 371 1.22 2.56 -10.19
CA ALA A 371 0.76 1.45 -9.37
C ALA A 371 1.93 0.90 -8.55
N ALA A 372 1.67 0.45 -7.32
CA ALA A 372 2.72 -0.04 -6.44
C ALA A 372 2.31 -1.34 -5.72
N ALA A 373 3.31 -2.14 -5.31
CA ALA A 373 3.14 -3.26 -4.40
C ALA A 373 4.35 -3.38 -3.47
N TYR A 374 4.10 -3.86 -2.26
CA TYR A 374 5.16 -4.18 -1.31
C TYR A 374 5.56 -5.66 -1.45
N ASP A 375 6.82 -5.91 -1.84
CA ASP A 375 7.43 -7.24 -1.81
C ASP A 375 7.92 -7.53 -0.39
N ALA A 376 7.15 -8.33 0.34
CA ALA A 376 7.46 -8.66 1.73
C ALA A 376 8.69 -9.57 1.89
N ASN A 377 9.09 -10.30 0.85
CA ASN A 377 10.29 -11.13 0.88
C ASN A 377 11.56 -10.29 0.69
N ALA A 378 11.54 -9.38 -0.28
CA ALA A 378 12.65 -8.45 -0.52
C ALA A 378 12.65 -7.27 0.45
N GLU A 379 11.54 -7.01 1.15
CA GLU A 379 11.31 -5.81 1.99
C GLU A 379 11.47 -4.51 1.17
N ARG A 380 10.83 -4.47 -0.01
CA ARG A 380 10.93 -3.39 -0.98
C ARG A 380 9.56 -3.00 -1.53
N VAL A 381 9.44 -1.77 -1.96
CA VAL A 381 8.29 -1.32 -2.76
C VAL A 381 8.68 -1.36 -4.24
N VAL A 382 7.83 -1.97 -5.05
CA VAL A 382 7.92 -1.95 -6.51
C VAL A 382 6.88 -0.95 -7.01
N ILE A 383 7.30 0.00 -7.81
CA ILE A 383 6.43 1.00 -8.45
C ILE A 383 6.49 0.76 -9.96
N ALA A 384 5.35 0.48 -10.57
CA ALA A 384 5.19 0.45 -12.03
C ALA A 384 4.51 1.74 -12.47
N TYR A 385 4.95 2.31 -13.57
CA TYR A 385 4.46 3.60 -14.07
C TYR A 385 4.67 3.74 -15.57
N ARG A 386 3.93 4.67 -16.16
CA ARG A 386 4.18 5.13 -17.53
C ARG A 386 5.26 6.20 -17.50
N ASP A 387 6.35 5.95 -18.18
CA ASP A 387 7.56 6.79 -18.20
C ASP A 387 7.52 7.75 -19.39
N GLY A 388 7.03 8.98 -19.17
CA GLY A 388 6.95 10.02 -20.20
C GLY A 388 8.32 10.49 -20.70
N GLY A 389 9.37 10.31 -19.89
CA GLY A 389 10.76 10.58 -20.30
C GLY A 389 11.32 9.51 -21.22
N ASN A 390 10.68 8.33 -21.32
CA ASN A 390 11.11 7.19 -22.09
C ASN A 390 10.01 6.68 -23.04
N SER A 391 9.48 7.56 -23.87
CA SER A 391 8.48 7.22 -24.89
C SER A 391 7.20 6.58 -24.34
N GLU A 392 6.80 6.94 -23.12
CA GLU A 392 5.62 6.41 -22.42
C GLU A 392 5.67 4.88 -22.16
N TYR A 393 6.87 4.31 -22.14
CA TYR A 393 7.09 2.88 -21.90
C TYR A 393 6.65 2.46 -20.49
N GLY A 394 6.23 1.19 -20.36
CA GLY A 394 6.00 0.58 -19.08
C GLY A 394 7.31 0.34 -18.34
N THR A 395 7.54 1.10 -17.29
CA THR A 395 8.78 1.09 -16.52
C THR A 395 8.44 0.74 -15.06
N ALA A 396 9.34 0.03 -14.41
CA ALA A 396 9.23 -0.20 -12.97
C ALA A 396 10.53 0.12 -12.25
N VAL A 397 10.39 0.63 -11.04
CA VAL A 397 11.51 0.94 -10.15
C VAL A 397 11.30 0.27 -8.79
N VAL A 398 12.40 -0.11 -8.15
CA VAL A 398 12.37 -0.69 -6.80
C VAL A 398 12.87 0.35 -5.80
N VAL A 399 12.06 0.61 -4.80
CA VAL A 399 12.41 1.53 -3.72
C VAL A 399 12.66 0.73 -2.44
N ARG A 400 13.80 0.96 -1.81
CA ARG A 400 14.03 0.62 -0.42
C ARG A 400 13.57 1.80 0.43
N PRO A 401 12.47 1.70 1.18
CA PRO A 401 12.02 2.79 2.04
C PRO A 401 13.06 3.17 3.10
N ALA A 402 12.99 4.38 3.62
CA ALA A 402 13.79 4.79 4.76
C ALA A 402 13.47 3.90 5.97
N SER A 403 14.49 3.45 6.67
CA SER A 403 14.34 2.51 7.78
C SER A 403 15.14 2.94 9.00
N THR A 404 14.76 2.41 10.14
CA THR A 404 15.52 2.52 11.38
C THR A 404 15.62 1.14 12.03
N ASN A 405 16.71 0.89 12.73
CA ASN A 405 16.84 -0.31 13.57
C ASN A 405 16.15 -0.14 14.94
N LEU A 406 15.58 1.04 15.22
CA LEU A 406 14.82 1.32 16.44
C LEU A 406 13.38 0.81 16.29
N THR A 407 12.92 0.03 17.28
CA THR A 407 11.53 -0.39 17.43
C THR A 407 11.01 0.05 18.80
N SER A 408 9.69 -0.06 19.02
CA SER A 408 9.08 0.24 20.32
C SER A 408 9.58 -0.66 21.46
N GLU A 409 10.19 -1.79 21.15
CA GLU A 409 10.57 -2.82 22.10
C GLU A 409 12.08 -2.90 22.36
N ASN A 410 12.93 -2.38 21.45
CA ASN A 410 14.37 -2.59 21.53
C ASN A 410 15.17 -1.40 22.04
N PHE A 411 14.58 -0.22 22.25
CA PHE A 411 15.28 0.92 22.84
C PHE A 411 15.60 0.67 24.31
N ILE A 412 16.88 0.81 24.69
CA ILE A 412 17.32 0.59 26.07
C ILE A 412 17.94 1.81 26.75
N GLY A 413 18.41 2.80 26.01
CA GLY A 413 19.02 3.97 26.64
C GLY A 413 19.99 4.72 25.74
N ILE A 414 20.92 5.44 26.37
CA ILE A 414 21.92 6.28 25.72
C ILE A 414 23.31 5.77 26.08
N ALA A 415 24.18 5.69 25.11
CA ALA A 415 25.59 5.29 25.34
C ALA A 415 26.29 6.30 26.21
N GLU A 416 26.88 5.84 27.34
CA GLU A 416 27.67 6.69 28.26
C GLU A 416 29.02 7.05 27.64
N TYR A 417 29.63 6.07 26.97
CA TYR A 417 30.94 6.22 26.31
C TYR A 417 30.86 5.62 24.90
N ALA A 418 31.82 6.01 24.06
CA ALA A 418 32.02 5.34 22.78
C ALA A 418 32.51 3.89 23.01
N ALA A 419 32.14 2.99 22.14
CA ALA A 419 32.62 1.62 22.09
C ALA A 419 32.86 1.20 20.64
N SER A 420 33.95 0.49 20.38
CA SER A 420 34.19 -0.15 19.09
C SER A 420 33.40 -1.45 18.98
N ASP A 421 33.31 -1.99 17.77
CA ASP A 421 32.69 -3.30 17.55
C ASP A 421 33.35 -4.36 18.48
N THR A 422 32.49 -5.21 19.03
CA THR A 422 32.87 -6.27 20.00
C THR A 422 33.36 -5.83 21.38
N GLU A 423 33.56 -4.54 21.63
CA GLU A 423 33.88 -4.00 22.94
C GLU A 423 32.64 -3.94 23.86
N THR A 424 32.91 -3.78 25.18
CA THR A 424 31.83 -3.61 26.14
C THR A 424 31.30 -2.18 26.09
N ALA A 425 30.07 -1.99 25.60
CA ALA A 425 29.34 -0.74 25.70
C ALA A 425 28.70 -0.58 27.08
N THR A 426 28.65 0.67 27.57
CA THR A 426 27.96 1.04 28.81
C THR A 426 26.79 1.96 28.41
N VAL A 427 25.57 1.57 28.77
CA VAL A 427 24.32 2.26 28.40
C VAL A 427 23.61 2.79 29.65
N LEU A 428 23.28 4.07 29.65
CA LEU A 428 22.46 4.73 30.66
C LEU A 428 20.97 4.48 30.34
N ILE A 429 20.28 3.74 31.23
CA ILE A 429 18.89 3.34 31.01
C ILE A 429 17.88 4.15 31.81
N LYS A 430 18.28 4.69 32.96
CA LYS A 430 17.42 5.54 33.81
C LYS A 430 18.25 6.31 34.82
N GLY A 431 17.89 7.57 35.03
CA GLY A 431 18.52 8.42 36.09
C GLY A 431 19.98 8.77 35.85
N GLY A 432 20.51 8.46 34.67
CA GLY A 432 21.83 8.88 34.23
C GLY A 432 21.86 10.37 33.86
N VAL A 433 23.03 11.01 34.07
CA VAL A 433 23.27 12.36 33.57
C VAL A 433 24.22 12.22 32.36
N SER A 434 23.72 12.58 31.19
CA SER A 434 24.56 12.67 30.00
C SER A 434 25.17 14.05 29.91
N THR A 435 26.51 14.10 29.83
CA THR A 435 27.25 15.35 29.61
C THR A 435 27.41 15.68 28.12
N THR A 436 26.98 14.77 27.24
CA THR A 436 27.13 14.89 25.79
C THR A 436 25.86 15.43 25.12
N GLN A 437 24.76 15.54 25.87
CA GLN A 437 23.49 16.09 25.37
C GLN A 437 23.44 17.61 25.57
N SER A 438 22.97 18.32 24.59
CA SER A 438 22.79 19.79 24.62
C SER A 438 21.41 20.15 24.12
N SER A 439 20.99 21.40 24.44
CA SER A 439 19.71 21.95 23.98
C SER A 439 18.46 21.18 24.43
N LEU A 440 18.55 20.46 25.56
CA LEU A 440 17.40 19.80 26.15
C LEU A 440 16.59 20.79 26.99
N THR A 441 15.25 20.73 26.88
CA THR A 441 14.32 21.55 27.66
C THR A 441 13.84 20.74 28.87
N ALA A 442 13.93 21.31 30.07
CA ALA A 442 13.46 20.67 31.29
C ALA A 442 11.97 20.35 31.22
N GLY A 443 11.58 19.13 31.60
CA GLY A 443 10.20 18.66 31.58
C GLY A 443 9.69 18.10 30.25
N GLN A 444 10.53 18.08 29.23
CA GLN A 444 10.21 17.43 27.95
C GLN A 444 10.71 15.97 27.94
N THR A 445 9.95 15.11 27.27
CA THR A 445 10.39 13.73 26.98
C THR A 445 11.11 13.72 25.63
N TYR A 446 12.28 13.12 25.61
CA TYR A 446 13.11 12.95 24.42
C TYR A 446 13.28 11.46 24.17
N PHE A 447 13.09 11.03 22.94
CA PHE A 447 13.20 9.67 22.44
C PHE A 447 14.37 9.55 21.47
#